data_9b7221150cf4c5030128055a0f47e59b
#
_entry.id   9b7221150cf4c5030128055a0f47e59b
#
_cell.length_a   1.000
_cell.length_b   1.000
_cell.length_c   1.000
_cell.angle_alpha   90.00
_cell.angle_beta   90.00
_cell.angle_gamma   90.00
#
_symmetry.space_group_name_H-M   'P 1'
#
loop_
_entity.id
_entity.type
_entity.pdbx_description
1 polymer ?
#
loop_
_entity_poly.entity_id
_entity_poly.type
_entity_poly.pdbx_seq_one_letter_code
_entity_poly.pdbx_strand_id
1 'polypeptide(L)'
;MQTERVRLGTLVNASTFRLPGQLAVEVATVDQMSGGRAELGIGAAWYEREHDYFGIPFPPLGERFDKLEEQLAILTGLWDTKPGERFSFEGKHYQLHDCASIPRWASRPKIIIGGAGAKRTPTLAAKYADEFNGALGLDLRERYANFRRICEDVVGRDPADIRMSATVPVAIGRDADDLERRKESLGAPGARLLAAGVTGYAGDVIRVVEDLASQGADTVYFHVYGPSDVAHIELLGEQVVSRFS
;
A
#
# COMPACT_ATOMS: atom_id res chain seq x y z
N MET A 1 1.09 -3.19 -23.15
CA MET A 1 1.14 -2.39 -21.90
C MET A 1 1.50 -0.95 -22.26
N GLN A 2 0.92 0.03 -21.56
CA GLN A 2 1.16 1.46 -21.84
C GLN A 2 2.41 2.03 -21.15
N THR A 3 3.00 1.28 -20.21
CA THR A 3 4.18 1.71 -19.45
C THR A 3 5.24 0.61 -19.40
N GLU A 4 6.52 1.02 -19.26
CA GLU A 4 7.66 0.09 -19.26
C GLU A 4 8.50 0.17 -17.97
N ARG A 5 8.45 1.29 -17.24
CA ARG A 5 9.32 1.54 -16.08
C ARG A 5 8.58 1.65 -14.75
N VAL A 6 7.38 2.21 -14.75
CA VAL A 6 6.61 2.39 -13.51
C VAL A 6 6.17 1.06 -12.91
N ARG A 7 6.26 0.95 -11.62
CA ARG A 7 5.70 -0.17 -10.87
C ARG A 7 4.19 0.00 -10.72
N LEU A 8 3.48 -1.10 -10.61
CA LEU A 8 2.02 -1.15 -10.56
C LEU A 8 1.60 -1.91 -9.30
N GLY A 9 0.78 -1.28 -8.48
CA GLY A 9 0.36 -1.93 -7.24
C GLY A 9 -0.93 -1.37 -6.67
N THR A 10 -1.43 -2.04 -5.65
CA THR A 10 -2.52 -1.55 -4.83
C THR A 10 -1.97 -0.87 -3.57
N LEU A 11 -2.63 0.20 -3.09
CA LEU A 11 -2.23 0.88 -1.86
C LEU A 11 -3.50 1.32 -1.07
N VAL A 12 -4.14 0.40 -0.37
CA VAL A 12 -3.90 -1.03 -0.24
C VAL A 12 -5.20 -1.81 -0.51
N ASN A 13 -5.06 -3.06 -0.99
CA ASN A 13 -6.19 -3.97 -1.15
C ASN A 13 -6.74 -4.40 0.21
N ALA A 14 -8.07 -4.44 0.34
CA ALA A 14 -8.72 -4.97 1.53
C ALA A 14 -8.67 -6.51 1.52
N SER A 15 -8.12 -7.12 2.57
CA SER A 15 -8.02 -8.58 2.69
C SER A 15 -9.37 -9.29 2.68
N THR A 16 -10.44 -8.57 2.96
CA THR A 16 -11.82 -9.07 2.95
C THR A 16 -12.41 -9.25 1.54
N PHE A 17 -11.78 -8.66 0.50
CA PHE A 17 -12.37 -8.61 -0.85
C PHE A 17 -12.01 -9.81 -1.72
N ARG A 18 -10.96 -10.55 -1.41
CA ARG A 18 -10.47 -11.66 -2.26
C ARG A 18 -10.03 -12.85 -1.45
N LEU A 19 -10.18 -14.03 -2.03
CA LEU A 19 -9.60 -15.25 -1.51
C LEU A 19 -8.08 -15.27 -1.78
N PRO A 20 -7.25 -15.72 -0.82
CA PRO A 20 -5.80 -15.64 -0.92
C PRO A 20 -5.20 -16.41 -2.10
N GLY A 21 -5.73 -17.58 -2.42
CA GLY A 21 -5.24 -18.37 -3.56
C GLY A 21 -5.47 -17.68 -4.91
N GLN A 22 -6.65 -17.09 -5.11
CA GLN A 22 -6.94 -16.31 -6.31
C GLN A 22 -6.04 -15.08 -6.40
N LEU A 23 -5.92 -14.33 -5.30
CA LEU A 23 -5.07 -13.14 -5.24
C LEU A 23 -3.61 -13.47 -5.56
N ALA A 24 -3.10 -14.59 -5.06
CA ALA A 24 -1.73 -15.04 -5.35
C ALA A 24 -1.50 -15.25 -6.85
N VAL A 25 -2.46 -15.90 -7.54
CA VAL A 25 -2.41 -16.13 -8.98
C VAL A 25 -2.54 -14.83 -9.78
N GLU A 26 -3.50 -13.97 -9.41
CA GLU A 26 -3.71 -12.68 -10.07
C GLU A 26 -2.45 -11.81 -10.03
N VAL A 27 -1.86 -11.64 -8.85
CA VAL A 27 -0.67 -10.81 -8.67
C VAL A 27 0.55 -11.40 -9.41
N ALA A 28 0.77 -12.71 -9.31
CA ALA A 28 1.86 -13.37 -10.04
C ALA A 28 1.69 -13.25 -11.57
N THR A 29 0.46 -13.32 -12.07
CA THR A 29 0.15 -13.13 -13.49
C THR A 29 0.45 -11.71 -13.94
N VAL A 30 0.02 -10.69 -13.17
CA VAL A 30 0.31 -9.29 -13.47
C VAL A 30 1.82 -9.01 -13.40
N ASP A 31 2.53 -9.62 -12.45
CA ASP A 31 3.98 -9.49 -12.35
C ASP A 31 4.68 -10.06 -13.59
N GLN A 32 4.30 -11.26 -14.02
CA GLN A 32 4.83 -11.87 -15.24
C GLN A 32 4.54 -11.01 -16.47
N MET A 33 3.31 -10.54 -16.63
CA MET A 33 2.91 -9.68 -17.76
C MET A 33 3.64 -8.33 -17.77
N SER A 34 3.98 -7.81 -16.60
CA SER A 34 4.65 -6.52 -16.46
C SER A 34 6.18 -6.60 -16.44
N GLY A 35 6.77 -7.82 -16.47
CA GLY A 35 8.20 -8.02 -16.37
C GLY A 35 8.77 -7.70 -14.99
N GLY A 36 8.06 -8.09 -13.91
CA GLY A 36 8.54 -7.95 -12.53
C GLY A 36 8.22 -6.59 -11.88
N ARG A 37 7.16 -5.89 -12.34
CA ARG A 37 6.78 -4.56 -11.83
C ARG A 37 5.56 -4.56 -10.92
N ALA A 38 4.97 -5.72 -10.60
CA ALA A 38 3.81 -5.79 -9.72
C ALA A 38 4.20 -5.63 -8.24
N GLU A 39 3.34 -4.94 -7.50
CA GLU A 39 3.40 -4.80 -6.04
C GLU A 39 2.02 -5.05 -5.44
N LEU A 40 1.96 -5.75 -4.33
CA LEU A 40 0.71 -5.99 -3.61
C LEU A 40 0.70 -5.22 -2.30
N GLY A 41 0.01 -4.10 -2.26
CA GLY A 41 -0.37 -3.50 -1.00
C GLY A 41 -1.61 -4.16 -0.44
N ILE A 42 -1.58 -4.56 0.83
CA ILE A 42 -2.68 -5.26 1.49
C ILE A 42 -2.85 -4.81 2.94
N GLY A 43 -4.10 -4.78 3.42
CA GLY A 43 -4.46 -4.37 4.77
C GLY A 43 -5.76 -5.02 5.26
N ALA A 44 -6.06 -4.86 6.55
CA ALA A 44 -7.19 -5.50 7.23
C ALA A 44 -8.57 -4.90 6.89
N ALA A 45 -8.68 -4.01 5.91
CA ALA A 45 -9.85 -3.19 5.59
C ALA A 45 -10.23 -2.20 6.72
N TRP A 46 -10.89 -1.11 6.37
CA TRP A 46 -11.32 -0.10 7.34
C TRP A 46 -12.66 0.57 7.00
N TYR A 47 -13.08 0.53 5.73
CA TYR A 47 -14.26 1.27 5.25
C TYR A 47 -15.45 0.31 5.07
N GLU A 48 -16.32 0.28 6.07
CA GLU A 48 -17.47 -0.62 6.14
C GLU A 48 -18.48 -0.39 4.99
N ARG A 49 -18.75 0.89 4.65
CA ARG A 49 -19.72 1.22 3.58
C ARG A 49 -19.36 0.62 2.21
N GLU A 50 -18.09 0.48 1.92
CA GLU A 50 -17.63 -0.17 0.68
C GLU A 50 -18.01 -1.65 0.67
N HIS A 51 -17.95 -2.32 1.82
CA HIS A 51 -18.39 -3.70 1.98
C HIS A 51 -19.90 -3.82 1.79
N ASP A 52 -20.66 -2.91 2.39
CA ASP A 52 -22.12 -2.87 2.23
C ASP A 52 -22.51 -2.69 0.76
N TYR A 53 -21.84 -1.79 0.02
CA TYR A 53 -22.13 -1.54 -1.39
C TYR A 53 -21.93 -2.76 -2.28
N PHE A 54 -20.97 -3.61 -1.96
CA PHE A 54 -20.63 -4.80 -2.74
C PHE A 54 -21.15 -6.11 -2.13
N GLY A 55 -21.91 -6.05 -1.05
CA GLY A 55 -22.43 -7.25 -0.37
C GLY A 55 -21.33 -8.14 0.22
N ILE A 56 -20.19 -7.54 0.58
CA ILE A 56 -19.04 -8.25 1.14
C ILE A 56 -19.15 -8.20 2.67
N PRO A 57 -19.00 -9.32 3.38
CA PRO A 57 -19.01 -9.33 4.84
C PRO A 57 -17.91 -8.43 5.45
N PHE A 58 -18.27 -7.67 6.48
CA PHE A 58 -17.32 -6.85 7.25
C PHE A 58 -17.22 -7.37 8.68
N PRO A 59 -16.44 -8.43 8.93
CA PRO A 59 -16.31 -9.01 10.24
C PRO A 59 -15.60 -8.07 11.23
N PRO A 60 -15.68 -8.36 12.55
CA PRO A 60 -14.97 -7.59 13.57
C PRO A 60 -13.48 -7.45 13.28
N LEU A 61 -12.88 -6.36 13.74
CA LEU A 61 -11.49 -5.99 13.43
C LEU A 61 -10.50 -7.13 13.76
N GLY A 62 -10.69 -7.83 14.87
CA GLY A 62 -9.85 -8.97 15.25
C GLY A 62 -9.83 -10.06 14.18
N GLU A 63 -11.02 -10.44 13.70
CA GLU A 63 -11.18 -11.46 12.66
C GLU A 63 -10.58 -11.00 11.32
N ARG A 64 -10.75 -9.73 10.95
CA ARG A 64 -10.12 -9.19 9.72
C ARG A 64 -8.59 -9.27 9.77
N PHE A 65 -8.01 -9.03 10.93
CA PHE A 65 -6.56 -9.22 11.13
C PHE A 65 -6.15 -10.69 11.13
N ASP A 66 -6.95 -11.59 11.68
CA ASP A 66 -6.67 -13.04 11.62
C ASP A 66 -6.67 -13.51 10.15
N LYS A 67 -7.68 -13.09 9.38
CA LYS A 67 -7.75 -13.34 7.93
C LYS A 67 -6.57 -12.76 7.17
N LEU A 68 -6.16 -11.52 7.49
CA LEU A 68 -4.99 -10.90 6.86
C LEU A 68 -3.71 -11.69 7.14
N GLU A 69 -3.49 -12.15 8.37
CA GLU A 69 -2.31 -12.93 8.72
C GLU A 69 -2.25 -14.27 7.97
N GLU A 70 -3.39 -14.99 7.90
CA GLU A 70 -3.48 -16.22 7.11
C GLU A 70 -3.28 -15.96 5.62
N GLN A 71 -3.87 -14.87 5.08
CA GLN A 71 -3.65 -14.50 3.67
C GLN A 71 -2.17 -14.23 3.36
N LEU A 72 -1.48 -13.50 4.21
CA LEU A 72 -0.06 -13.20 4.03
C LEU A 72 0.78 -14.48 4.05
N ALA A 73 0.49 -15.41 4.95
CA ALA A 73 1.14 -16.72 4.99
C ALA A 73 0.88 -17.55 3.72
N ILE A 74 -0.36 -17.53 3.21
CA ILE A 74 -0.74 -18.24 1.98
C ILE A 74 -0.07 -17.61 0.75
N LEU A 75 -0.11 -16.27 0.63
CA LEU A 75 0.50 -15.55 -0.49
C LEU A 75 2.00 -15.84 -0.59
N THR A 76 2.71 -15.68 0.53
CA THR A 76 4.15 -15.96 0.58
C THR A 76 4.46 -17.43 0.33
N GLY A 77 3.71 -18.34 0.96
CA GLY A 77 3.89 -19.79 0.77
C GLY A 77 3.69 -20.22 -0.68
N LEU A 78 2.62 -19.75 -1.34
CA LEU A 78 2.38 -20.06 -2.76
C LEU A 78 3.46 -19.47 -3.67
N TRP A 79 3.92 -18.24 -3.42
CA TRP A 79 4.96 -17.63 -4.24
C TRP A 79 6.34 -18.25 -4.03
N ASP A 80 6.62 -18.77 -2.86
CA ASP A 80 7.90 -19.41 -2.53
C ASP A 80 7.95 -20.91 -2.92
N THR A 81 6.79 -21.52 -3.26
CA THR A 81 6.68 -22.92 -3.71
C THR A 81 7.40 -23.11 -5.05
N LYS A 82 8.36 -24.03 -5.09
CA LYS A 82 9.16 -24.31 -6.29
C LYS A 82 8.38 -25.14 -7.31
N PRO A 83 8.77 -25.08 -8.59
CA PRO A 83 8.20 -25.95 -9.62
C PRO A 83 8.29 -27.43 -9.23
N GLY A 84 7.16 -28.14 -9.28
CA GLY A 84 7.05 -29.55 -8.90
C GLY A 84 6.76 -29.79 -7.41
N GLU A 85 6.88 -28.78 -6.56
CA GLU A 85 6.46 -28.85 -5.17
C GLU A 85 4.96 -28.52 -5.02
N ARG A 86 4.42 -28.82 -3.85
CA ARG A 86 3.02 -28.59 -3.48
C ARG A 86 2.95 -27.79 -2.20
N PHE A 87 1.96 -26.90 -2.11
CA PHE A 87 1.70 -26.09 -0.95
C PHE A 87 0.35 -26.46 -0.31
N SER A 88 0.34 -26.65 1.00
CA SER A 88 -0.88 -26.80 1.78
C SER A 88 -0.87 -25.83 2.96
N PHE A 89 -2.04 -25.36 3.35
CA PHE A 89 -2.23 -24.47 4.50
C PHE A 89 -3.49 -24.83 5.25
N GLU A 90 -3.38 -25.00 6.55
CA GLU A 90 -4.48 -25.30 7.46
C GLU A 90 -4.64 -24.15 8.46
N GLY A 91 -5.54 -23.22 8.17
CA GLY A 91 -5.85 -22.08 9.02
C GLY A 91 -7.27 -22.14 9.59
N LYS A 92 -7.58 -21.17 10.41
CA LYS A 92 -8.93 -21.00 10.97
C LYS A 92 -9.93 -20.50 9.90
N HIS A 93 -9.47 -19.67 8.97
CA HIS A 93 -10.30 -18.99 7.99
C HIS A 93 -10.09 -19.52 6.58
N TYR A 94 -8.94 -20.09 6.28
CA TYR A 94 -8.60 -20.59 4.96
C TYR A 94 -7.92 -21.96 5.05
N GLN A 95 -8.29 -22.86 4.12
CA GLN A 95 -7.64 -24.14 3.93
C GLN A 95 -7.27 -24.29 2.45
N LEU A 96 -6.04 -24.70 2.18
CA LEU A 96 -5.53 -25.02 0.87
C LEU A 96 -4.91 -26.42 0.91
N HIS A 97 -5.29 -27.27 -0.04
CA HIS A 97 -4.82 -28.67 -0.08
C HIS A 97 -4.07 -28.94 -1.38
N ASP A 98 -2.84 -29.36 -1.25
CA ASP A 98 -2.03 -29.91 -2.34
C ASP A 98 -1.99 -29.00 -3.59
N CYS A 99 -1.91 -27.68 -3.37
CA CYS A 99 -1.85 -26.68 -4.44
C CYS A 99 -0.58 -26.85 -5.26
N ALA A 100 -0.72 -27.02 -6.58
CA ALA A 100 0.40 -26.94 -7.48
C ALA A 100 1.03 -25.55 -7.47
N SER A 101 2.29 -25.47 -7.89
CA SER A 101 2.92 -24.17 -8.10
C SER A 101 2.09 -23.32 -9.06
N ILE A 102 1.83 -22.09 -8.64
CA ILE A 102 1.09 -21.09 -9.43
C ILE A 102 1.93 -20.60 -10.63
N PRO A 103 1.34 -19.83 -11.58
CA PRO A 103 2.13 -19.16 -12.61
C PRO A 103 3.32 -18.44 -11.99
N ARG A 104 4.51 -18.70 -12.54
CA ARG A 104 5.72 -18.14 -11.96
C ARG A 104 5.78 -16.66 -12.26
N TRP A 105 6.00 -15.85 -11.22
CA TRP A 105 6.30 -14.45 -11.33
C TRP A 105 7.66 -14.20 -12.04
N ALA A 106 7.83 -13.03 -12.65
CA ALA A 106 9.10 -12.62 -13.25
C ALA A 106 10.10 -12.15 -12.15
N SER A 107 9.56 -11.47 -11.14
CA SER A 107 10.27 -11.12 -9.90
C SER A 107 9.28 -11.30 -8.76
N ARG A 108 9.68 -11.91 -7.62
CA ARG A 108 8.74 -12.10 -6.50
C ARG A 108 8.02 -10.78 -6.20
N PRO A 109 6.67 -10.73 -6.31
CA PRO A 109 5.94 -9.49 -6.09
C PRO A 109 6.20 -8.93 -4.69
N LYS A 110 6.46 -7.63 -4.61
CA LYS A 110 6.67 -6.98 -3.32
C LYS A 110 5.35 -6.83 -2.57
N ILE A 111 5.41 -7.03 -1.26
CA ILE A 111 4.27 -6.85 -0.36
C ILE A 111 4.42 -5.51 0.38
N ILE A 112 3.40 -4.66 0.25
CA ILE A 112 3.26 -3.42 1.00
C ILE A 112 2.20 -3.63 2.06
N ILE A 113 2.51 -3.42 3.33
CA ILE A 113 1.52 -3.47 4.40
C ILE A 113 1.31 -2.08 4.97
N GLY A 114 0.07 -1.62 4.92
CA GLY A 114 -0.34 -0.29 5.39
C GLY A 114 -1.48 -0.35 6.41
N GLY A 115 -1.63 0.72 7.15
CA GLY A 115 -2.73 0.91 8.10
C GLY A 115 -2.31 1.61 9.38
N ALA A 116 -3.29 2.12 10.14
CA ALA A 116 -3.06 2.93 11.34
C ALA A 116 -2.83 2.14 12.64
N GLY A 117 -2.98 0.81 12.63
CA GLY A 117 -2.90 -0.02 13.84
C GLY A 117 -1.50 0.04 14.49
N ALA A 118 -1.48 0.17 15.83
CA ALA A 118 -0.23 0.34 16.57
C ALA A 118 0.52 -0.98 16.87
N LYS A 119 -0.14 -2.12 16.81
CA LYS A 119 0.44 -3.43 17.19
C LYS A 119 0.40 -4.43 16.02
N ARG A 120 -0.79 -4.91 15.61
CA ARG A 120 -0.90 -5.99 14.61
C ARG A 120 -0.36 -5.58 13.24
N THR A 121 -0.65 -4.36 12.77
CA THR A 121 -0.16 -3.88 11.47
C THR A 121 1.37 -3.90 11.39
N PRO A 122 2.13 -3.25 12.31
CA PRO A 122 3.58 -3.29 12.23
C PRO A 122 4.16 -4.69 12.48
N THR A 123 3.52 -5.55 13.29
CA THR A 123 3.98 -6.94 13.47
C THR A 123 3.84 -7.76 12.18
N LEU A 124 2.71 -7.64 11.47
CA LEU A 124 2.54 -8.33 10.18
C LEU A 124 3.48 -7.75 9.11
N ALA A 125 3.71 -6.43 9.12
CA ALA A 125 4.67 -5.82 8.22
C ALA A 125 6.10 -6.33 8.50
N ALA A 126 6.53 -6.41 9.75
CA ALA A 126 7.83 -6.96 10.12
C ALA A 126 8.01 -8.42 9.65
N LYS A 127 6.95 -9.23 9.72
CA LYS A 127 6.99 -10.64 9.28
C LYS A 127 7.02 -10.81 7.77
N TYR A 128 6.22 -10.05 7.02
CA TYR A 128 5.87 -10.38 5.63
C TYR A 128 6.18 -9.29 4.61
N ALA A 129 6.31 -8.02 5.02
CA ALA A 129 6.38 -6.92 4.08
C ALA A 129 7.78 -6.67 3.52
N ASP A 130 7.82 -6.20 2.28
CA ASP A 130 8.96 -5.54 1.67
C ASP A 130 8.89 -4.02 1.89
N GLU A 131 7.69 -3.52 2.25
CA GLU A 131 7.45 -2.11 2.53
C GLU A 131 6.38 -1.92 3.62
N PHE A 132 6.66 -1.04 4.57
CA PHE A 132 5.72 -0.61 5.60
C PHE A 132 5.23 0.81 5.32
N ASN A 133 3.93 0.94 5.01
CA ASN A 133 3.31 2.22 4.70
C ASN A 133 2.70 2.87 5.96
N GLY A 134 3.20 4.03 6.32
CA GLY A 134 2.66 4.87 7.37
C GLY A 134 1.40 5.60 6.90
N ALA A 135 0.30 5.48 7.66
CA ALA A 135 -0.90 6.25 7.37
C ALA A 135 -0.69 7.73 7.73
N LEU A 136 -1.20 8.63 6.88
CA LEU A 136 -1.16 10.06 7.11
C LEU A 136 -1.92 10.47 8.39
N GLY A 137 -1.48 11.58 9.00
CA GLY A 137 -2.08 12.10 10.25
C GLY A 137 -1.57 11.41 11.52
N LEU A 138 -0.60 10.51 11.40
CA LEU A 138 0.11 9.88 12.51
C LEU A 138 1.50 10.50 12.66
N ASP A 139 2.06 10.45 13.86
CA ASP A 139 3.48 10.72 14.07
C ASP A 139 4.30 9.58 13.45
N LEU A 140 4.85 9.84 12.25
CA LEU A 140 5.60 8.83 11.50
C LEU A 140 6.92 8.49 12.19
N ARG A 141 7.54 9.44 12.89
CA ARG A 141 8.79 9.21 13.62
C ARG A 141 8.59 8.16 14.72
N GLU A 142 7.57 8.36 15.56
CA GLU A 142 7.22 7.39 16.61
C GLU A 142 6.79 6.06 15.99
N ARG A 143 6.01 6.10 14.93
CA ARG A 143 5.51 4.92 14.24
C ARG A 143 6.64 4.07 13.64
N TYR A 144 7.57 4.67 12.95
CA TYR A 144 8.72 3.96 12.38
C TYR A 144 9.70 3.50 13.46
N ALA A 145 9.89 4.26 14.54
CA ALA A 145 10.66 3.79 15.68
C ALA A 145 10.04 2.55 16.34
N ASN A 146 8.73 2.54 16.54
CA ASN A 146 8.01 1.37 17.04
C ASN A 146 8.11 0.18 16.08
N PHE A 147 8.01 0.42 14.78
CA PHE A 147 8.13 -0.63 13.76
C PHE A 147 9.54 -1.25 13.77
N ARG A 148 10.60 -0.44 13.79
CA ARG A 148 11.99 -0.93 13.86
C ARG A 148 12.20 -1.82 15.09
N ARG A 149 11.74 -1.38 16.26
CA ARG A 149 11.80 -2.18 17.49
C ARG A 149 11.04 -3.52 17.34
N ILE A 150 9.89 -3.54 16.70
CA ILE A 150 9.16 -4.79 16.45
C ILE A 150 9.95 -5.71 15.52
N CYS A 151 10.59 -5.19 14.49
CA CYS A 151 11.44 -5.97 13.61
C CYS A 151 12.57 -6.66 14.40
N GLU A 152 13.30 -5.90 15.21
CA GLU A 152 14.45 -6.37 15.96
C GLU A 152 14.05 -7.30 17.12
N ASP A 153 13.17 -6.83 18.02
CA ASP A 153 12.90 -7.50 19.30
C ASP A 153 11.87 -8.64 19.18
N VAL A 154 10.95 -8.58 18.22
CA VAL A 154 9.81 -9.51 18.13
C VAL A 154 9.97 -10.49 16.97
N VAL A 155 10.43 -10.03 15.82
CA VAL A 155 10.54 -10.84 14.61
C VAL A 155 11.95 -11.31 14.33
N GLY A 156 12.96 -10.57 14.76
CA GLY A 156 14.37 -10.87 14.50
C GLY A 156 14.78 -10.58 13.06
N ARG A 157 14.16 -9.57 12.43
CA ARG A 157 14.44 -9.13 11.06
C ARG A 157 15.08 -7.74 11.07
N ASP A 158 16.09 -7.53 10.22
CA ASP A 158 16.70 -6.21 10.06
C ASP A 158 15.67 -5.22 9.47
N PRO A 159 15.33 -4.13 10.16
CA PRO A 159 14.41 -3.13 9.63
C PRO A 159 14.93 -2.43 8.36
N ALA A 160 16.23 -2.43 8.09
CA ALA A 160 16.82 -1.88 6.88
C ALA A 160 16.44 -2.65 5.61
N ASP A 161 16.00 -3.90 5.74
CA ASP A 161 15.47 -4.71 4.63
C ASP A 161 14.05 -4.30 4.21
N ILE A 162 13.40 -3.40 4.96
CA ILE A 162 12.00 -3.01 4.75
C ILE A 162 11.92 -1.51 4.47
N ARG A 163 11.47 -1.15 3.28
CA ARG A 163 11.25 0.25 2.91
C ARG A 163 10.17 0.86 3.80
N MET A 164 10.35 2.11 4.21
CA MET A 164 9.34 2.89 4.92
C MET A 164 8.73 3.92 3.99
N SER A 165 7.42 3.94 3.89
CA SER A 165 6.72 4.88 3.01
C SER A 165 5.57 5.60 3.69
N ALA A 166 5.25 6.78 3.17
CA ALA A 166 4.12 7.58 3.60
C ALA A 166 3.18 7.87 2.43
N THR A 167 1.88 8.00 2.71
CA THR A 167 0.88 8.43 1.73
C THR A 167 0.37 9.81 2.10
N VAL A 168 0.38 10.75 1.14
CA VAL A 168 -0.02 12.14 1.33
C VAL A 168 -1.10 12.51 0.31
N PRO A 169 -2.33 12.88 0.73
CA PRO A 169 -3.28 13.53 -0.14
C PRO A 169 -2.74 14.88 -0.61
N VAL A 170 -2.82 15.14 -1.92
CA VAL A 170 -2.30 16.37 -2.49
C VAL A 170 -3.29 17.03 -3.45
N ALA A 171 -3.35 18.36 -3.39
CA ALA A 171 -3.95 19.19 -4.43
C ALA A 171 -3.12 20.46 -4.59
N ILE A 172 -2.46 20.63 -5.73
CA ILE A 172 -1.65 21.81 -6.03
C ILE A 172 -2.15 22.52 -7.28
N GLY A 173 -1.94 23.84 -7.33
CA GLY A 173 -2.20 24.68 -8.51
C GLY A 173 -0.92 25.33 -9.03
N ARG A 174 -0.93 25.75 -10.32
CA ARG A 174 0.10 26.62 -10.89
C ARG A 174 -0.03 28.04 -10.35
N ASP A 175 -1.27 28.44 -10.11
CA ASP A 175 -1.71 29.73 -9.55
C ASP A 175 -2.96 29.55 -8.69
N ALA A 176 -3.49 30.66 -8.15
CA ALA A 176 -4.64 30.65 -7.27
C ALA A 176 -5.91 30.13 -7.95
N ASP A 177 -6.13 30.53 -9.21
CA ASP A 177 -7.34 30.15 -9.97
C ASP A 177 -7.31 28.65 -10.31
N ASP A 178 -6.16 28.09 -10.68
CA ASP A 178 -5.97 26.67 -10.93
C ASP A 178 -6.20 25.85 -9.65
N LEU A 179 -5.68 26.33 -8.53
CA LEU A 179 -5.86 25.68 -7.23
C LEU A 179 -7.33 25.65 -6.81
N GLU A 180 -8.04 26.81 -6.87
CA GLU A 180 -9.44 26.88 -6.46
C GLU A 180 -10.33 26.03 -7.38
N ARG A 181 -10.14 26.09 -8.69
CA ARG A 181 -10.87 25.22 -9.65
C ARG A 181 -10.70 23.73 -9.27
N ARG A 182 -9.50 23.31 -8.91
CA ARG A 182 -9.22 21.92 -8.51
C ARG A 182 -9.88 21.55 -7.19
N LYS A 183 -9.84 22.43 -6.19
CA LYS A 183 -10.55 22.25 -4.92
C LYS A 183 -12.05 22.13 -5.11
N GLU A 184 -12.65 23.00 -5.93
CA GLU A 184 -14.07 22.98 -6.24
C GLU A 184 -14.48 21.66 -6.94
N SER A 185 -13.65 21.15 -7.85
CA SER A 185 -13.93 19.89 -8.56
C SER A 185 -13.98 18.67 -7.63
N LEU A 186 -13.32 18.71 -6.49
CA LEU A 186 -13.28 17.62 -5.51
C LEU A 186 -14.47 17.63 -4.55
N GLY A 187 -15.18 18.76 -4.44
CA GLY A 187 -16.34 18.91 -3.57
C GLY A 187 -16.05 18.66 -2.08
N ALA A 188 -17.11 18.56 -1.28
CA ALA A 188 -16.99 18.39 0.17
C ALA A 188 -16.26 17.10 0.62
N PRO A 189 -16.41 15.93 -0.05
CA PRO A 189 -15.63 14.75 0.29
C PRO A 189 -14.13 14.94 0.08
N GLY A 190 -13.74 15.53 -1.05
CA GLY A 190 -12.33 15.81 -1.34
C GLY A 190 -11.72 16.81 -0.38
N ALA A 191 -12.45 17.87 0.00
CA ALA A 191 -11.99 18.85 0.98
C ALA A 191 -11.65 18.22 2.35
N ARG A 192 -12.45 17.26 2.81
CA ARG A 192 -12.18 16.53 4.07
C ARG A 192 -10.91 15.70 4.00
N LEU A 193 -10.65 15.07 2.86
CA LEU A 193 -9.48 14.24 2.65
C LEU A 193 -8.21 15.10 2.52
N LEU A 194 -8.31 16.24 1.85
CA LEU A 194 -7.23 17.21 1.74
C LEU A 194 -6.88 17.91 3.07
N ALA A 195 -7.80 17.95 4.01
CA ALA A 195 -7.54 18.52 5.34
C ALA A 195 -6.43 17.75 6.11
N ALA A 196 -6.18 16.48 5.74
CA ALA A 196 -5.08 15.69 6.29
C ALA A 196 -3.87 15.63 5.34
N GLY A 197 -3.87 16.41 4.25
CA GLY A 197 -2.85 16.40 3.22
C GLY A 197 -2.23 17.77 2.96
N VAL A 198 -1.76 17.97 1.73
CA VAL A 198 -1.16 19.22 1.28
C VAL A 198 -2.03 19.87 0.22
N THR A 199 -2.42 21.12 0.48
CA THR A 199 -3.14 21.94 -0.49
C THR A 199 -2.37 23.26 -0.66
N GLY A 200 -1.99 23.60 -1.88
CA GLY A 200 -1.21 24.81 -2.14
C GLY A 200 -0.45 24.74 -3.46
N TYR A 201 0.84 24.95 -3.41
CA TYR A 201 1.74 24.99 -4.56
C TYR A 201 2.85 23.95 -4.44
N ALA A 202 3.64 23.76 -5.49
CA ALA A 202 4.73 22.77 -5.51
C ALA A 202 5.69 22.90 -4.31
N GLY A 203 6.04 24.13 -3.91
CA GLY A 203 6.91 24.39 -2.76
C GLY A 203 6.33 23.87 -1.42
N ASP A 204 5.00 23.83 -1.28
CA ASP A 204 4.34 23.32 -0.07
C ASP A 204 4.50 21.81 0.01
N VAL A 205 4.34 21.12 -1.13
CA VAL A 205 4.53 19.66 -1.21
C VAL A 205 5.99 19.27 -1.00
N ILE A 206 6.92 20.01 -1.58
CA ILE A 206 8.36 19.77 -1.41
C ILE A 206 8.73 19.81 0.08
N ARG A 207 8.28 20.85 0.82
CA ARG A 207 8.53 20.94 2.27
C ARG A 207 7.98 19.74 3.04
N VAL A 208 6.79 19.27 2.67
CA VAL A 208 6.19 18.10 3.33
C VAL A 208 6.96 16.82 3.01
N VAL A 209 7.42 16.65 1.78
CA VAL A 209 8.26 15.48 1.41
C VAL A 209 9.58 15.50 2.18
N GLU A 210 10.24 16.66 2.29
CA GLU A 210 11.47 16.82 3.08
C GLU A 210 11.25 16.53 4.56
N ASP A 211 10.13 16.99 5.13
CA ASP A 211 9.76 16.69 6.52
C ASP A 211 9.51 15.20 6.73
N LEU A 212 8.75 14.54 5.85
CA LEU A 212 8.52 13.09 5.90
C LEU A 212 9.83 12.29 5.77
N ALA A 213 10.72 12.70 4.89
CA ALA A 213 12.05 12.11 4.77
C ALA A 213 12.86 12.25 6.08
N SER A 214 12.79 13.43 6.72
CA SER A 214 13.42 13.67 8.03
C SER A 214 12.86 12.78 9.15
N GLN A 215 11.61 12.32 9.00
CA GLN A 215 10.97 11.38 9.91
C GLN A 215 11.29 9.92 9.61
N GLY A 216 11.96 9.65 8.48
CA GLY A 216 12.45 8.32 8.09
C GLY A 216 11.63 7.65 6.99
N ALA A 217 10.88 8.40 6.20
CA ALA A 217 10.24 7.86 5.00
C ALA A 217 11.24 7.79 3.84
N ASP A 218 11.37 6.61 3.23
CA ASP A 218 12.18 6.36 2.02
C ASP A 218 11.40 6.68 0.74
N THR A 219 10.07 6.65 0.82
CA THR A 219 9.16 6.86 -0.32
C THR A 219 7.92 7.62 0.12
N VAL A 220 7.45 8.55 -0.72
CA VAL A 220 6.19 9.25 -0.52
C VAL A 220 5.27 8.98 -1.71
N TYR A 221 4.05 8.51 -1.41
CA TYR A 221 2.98 8.33 -2.37
C TYR A 221 2.03 9.52 -2.34
N PHE A 222 1.85 10.18 -3.45
CA PHE A 222 0.85 11.22 -3.59
C PHE A 222 -0.52 10.60 -3.88
N HIS A 223 -1.47 10.82 -2.98
CA HIS A 223 -2.85 10.45 -3.22
C HIS A 223 -3.55 11.61 -3.95
N VAL A 224 -3.67 11.46 -5.27
CA VAL A 224 -4.31 12.43 -6.15
C VAL A 224 -5.80 12.07 -6.28
N TYR A 225 -6.66 12.97 -5.82
CA TYR A 225 -8.10 12.85 -6.04
C TYR A 225 -8.45 13.45 -7.40
N GLY A 226 -9.35 12.79 -8.15
CA GLY A 226 -9.66 13.17 -9.53
C GLY A 226 -8.59 12.69 -10.52
N PRO A 227 -8.44 11.36 -10.71
CA PRO A 227 -7.40 10.77 -11.56
C PRO A 227 -7.52 11.14 -13.04
N SER A 228 -8.64 11.75 -13.45
CA SER A 228 -8.84 12.32 -14.78
C SER A 228 -8.17 13.71 -14.96
N ASP A 229 -7.72 14.36 -13.87
CA ASP A 229 -6.96 15.61 -13.97
C ASP A 229 -5.48 15.33 -14.29
N VAL A 230 -5.24 14.98 -15.55
CA VAL A 230 -3.89 14.67 -16.04
C VAL A 230 -2.94 15.86 -15.85
N ALA A 231 -3.43 17.10 -16.01
CA ALA A 231 -2.63 18.31 -15.83
C ALA A 231 -2.12 18.46 -14.38
N HIS A 232 -2.85 17.94 -13.38
CA HIS A 232 -2.40 17.90 -11.99
C HIS A 232 -1.26 16.88 -11.80
N ILE A 233 -1.38 15.72 -12.42
CA ILE A 233 -0.33 14.68 -12.38
C ILE A 233 0.95 15.17 -13.05
N GLU A 234 0.82 15.82 -14.22
CA GLU A 234 1.94 16.43 -14.92
C GLU A 234 2.63 17.51 -14.07
N LEU A 235 1.83 18.40 -13.45
CA LEU A 235 2.33 19.45 -12.57
C LEU A 235 3.13 18.89 -11.38
N LEU A 236 2.64 17.83 -10.74
CA LEU A 236 3.35 17.13 -9.68
C LEU A 236 4.65 16.50 -10.19
N GLY A 237 4.61 15.87 -11.37
CA GLY A 237 5.79 15.29 -12.01
C GLY A 237 6.86 16.31 -12.29
N GLU A 238 6.49 17.42 -12.93
CA GLU A 238 7.42 18.47 -13.37
C GLU A 238 8.01 19.27 -12.21
N GLN A 239 7.20 19.66 -11.24
CA GLN A 239 7.61 20.63 -10.23
C GLN A 239 7.97 20.02 -8.87
N VAL A 240 7.53 18.80 -8.59
CA VAL A 240 7.80 18.13 -7.32
C VAL A 240 8.69 16.91 -7.52
N VAL A 241 8.22 15.89 -8.28
CA VAL A 241 8.95 14.63 -8.42
C VAL A 241 10.34 14.83 -9.01
N SER A 242 10.48 15.71 -9.98
CA SER A 242 11.77 16.06 -10.62
C SER A 242 12.84 16.60 -9.65
N ARG A 243 12.45 17.01 -8.44
CA ARG A 243 13.38 17.48 -7.40
C ARG A 243 14.03 16.35 -6.61
N PHE A 244 13.44 15.15 -6.65
CA PHE A 244 13.85 13.99 -5.87
C PHE A 244 14.30 12.80 -6.74
N SER A 245 14.40 13.01 -8.06
CA SER A 245 14.77 11.99 -9.08
C SER A 245 16.26 12.03 -9.39
#